data_c94b9dab72f2753d5334a6d26743e401
#
_entry.id   c94b9dab72f2753d5334a6d26743e401
#
_cell.length_a   1.000
_cell.length_b   1.000
_cell.length_c   1.000
_cell.angle_alpha   90.00
_cell.angle_beta   90.00
_cell.angle_gamma   90.00
#
_symmetry.space_group_name_H-M   'P 1'
#
loop_
_entity.id
_entity.type
_entity.pdbx_description
1 polymer ?
#
loop_
_entity_poly.entity_id
_entity_poly.type
_entity_poly.pdbx_seq_one_letter_code
_entity_poly.pdbx_strand_id
1 'polypeptide(L)'
;ALHMSAQTFSTDRRGVLILSHYSCSSAGTVVAKLSGLQKVAYPLQIGNRAIGRVLPVGDEVTHVSVGDLVFSHIHHQSHSLGSQLVCRIPDELDRAAASMLGMALVALTGLQTAQPQLGDTVVITGAGLVGLFAAQLASLSGAYPILIDLVDHRLEVARSCGIQNTINPIREDAKAGVMTLTNSKGAEVVLECTGVPTVATSATEYAGRNGMIVFVGSPRGEYQTDITPFLEKVHLWRSGGNLTLRGAHEWKIPIEDNDFTRHSMERNCNLLVRLILEDRLKIEPLVSRVYDPEDVAQAYRDLSQHKDLVLGAIFNWTNYHQ
;
A
#
# COMPACT_ATOMS: atom_id res chain seq x y z
N ALA A 1 11.23 -2.78 23.16
CA ALA A 1 9.91 -2.42 23.70
C ALA A 1 9.35 -1.25 22.92
N LEU A 2 8.04 -1.24 22.66
CA LEU A 2 7.31 -0.12 22.08
C LEU A 2 6.83 0.78 23.24
N HIS A 3 7.04 2.08 23.15
CA HIS A 3 6.60 3.05 24.13
C HIS A 3 6.31 4.41 23.49
N MET A 4 5.50 5.23 24.16
CA MET A 4 5.26 6.62 23.79
C MET A 4 6.30 7.53 24.47
N SER A 5 6.67 8.63 23.80
CA SER A 5 7.55 9.66 24.33
C SER A 5 7.03 11.05 23.96
N ALA A 6 7.27 12.04 24.83
CA ALA A 6 6.94 13.43 24.55
C ALA A 6 7.99 14.06 23.64
N GLN A 7 7.54 14.95 22.74
CA GLN A 7 8.38 15.74 21.84
C GLN A 7 7.88 17.19 21.81
N THR A 8 8.79 18.12 21.54
CA THR A 8 8.45 19.54 21.34
C THR A 8 8.65 19.88 19.86
N PHE A 9 7.69 20.59 19.27
CA PHE A 9 7.73 21.02 17.88
C PHE A 9 7.79 22.55 17.78
N SER A 10 8.55 23.05 16.81
CA SER A 10 8.49 24.43 16.35
C SER A 10 8.32 24.44 14.84
N THR A 11 7.43 25.27 14.32
CA THR A 11 7.26 25.47 12.87
C THR A 11 8.35 26.37 12.34
N ASP A 12 9.00 25.99 11.24
CA ASP A 12 9.79 26.88 10.40
C ASP A 12 8.88 27.55 9.34
N ARG A 13 9.45 28.36 8.45
CA ARG A 13 8.69 29.09 7.43
C ARG A 13 7.85 28.24 6.50
N ARG A 14 8.20 26.95 6.32
CA ARG A 14 7.52 25.97 5.45
C ARG A 14 6.85 24.86 6.22
N GLY A 15 6.94 24.88 7.54
CA GLY A 15 6.38 23.87 8.41
C GLY A 15 4.86 23.91 8.47
N VAL A 16 4.24 22.75 8.41
CA VAL A 16 2.80 22.57 8.67
C VAL A 16 2.66 21.71 9.91
N LEU A 17 2.23 22.29 11.03
CA LEU A 17 1.94 21.51 12.22
C LEU A 17 0.58 20.82 12.06
N ILE A 18 0.53 19.53 12.28
CA ILE A 18 -0.66 18.70 12.11
C ILE A 18 -1.01 18.06 13.44
N LEU A 19 -2.26 18.25 13.88
CA LEU A 19 -2.89 17.53 14.96
C LEU A 19 -3.49 16.24 14.42
N SER A 20 -2.85 15.11 14.69
CA SER A 20 -3.26 13.81 14.14
C SER A 20 -4.60 13.36 14.70
N HIS A 21 -5.51 12.93 13.86
CA HIS A 21 -6.74 12.26 14.26
C HIS A 21 -6.59 10.74 14.16
N TYR A 22 -6.10 10.24 13.01
CA TYR A 22 -5.85 8.83 12.80
C TYR A 22 -4.53 8.61 12.05
N SER A 23 -3.84 7.56 12.39
CA SER A 23 -2.68 7.10 11.64
C SER A 23 -2.77 5.62 11.32
N CYS A 24 -2.23 5.19 10.19
CA CYS A 24 -2.32 3.82 9.72
C CYS A 24 -0.94 3.21 9.48
N SER A 25 -0.81 1.94 9.85
CA SER A 25 0.35 1.09 9.54
C SER A 25 -0.08 -0.20 8.86
N SER A 26 0.59 -0.56 7.78
CA SER A 26 0.42 -1.87 7.16
C SER A 26 1.27 -2.93 7.88
N ALA A 27 0.84 -4.19 7.77
CA ALA A 27 1.56 -5.33 8.33
C ALA A 27 2.97 -5.54 7.72
N GLY A 28 3.24 -4.99 6.53
CA GLY A 28 4.47 -5.24 5.79
C GLY A 28 5.72 -4.66 6.46
N THR A 29 5.93 -3.37 6.26
CA THR A 29 7.20 -2.69 6.56
C THR A 29 7.49 -2.60 8.06
N VAL A 30 6.50 -2.22 8.88
CA VAL A 30 6.75 -2.02 10.32
C VAL A 30 6.97 -3.35 11.02
N VAL A 31 6.17 -4.38 10.71
CA VAL A 31 6.39 -5.73 11.27
C VAL A 31 7.75 -6.28 10.85
N ALA A 32 8.18 -6.08 9.60
CA ALA A 32 9.51 -6.51 9.14
C ALA A 32 10.65 -5.83 9.92
N LYS A 33 10.51 -4.53 10.23
CA LYS A 33 11.48 -3.81 11.07
C LYS A 33 11.48 -4.34 12.51
N LEU A 34 10.31 -4.49 13.12
CA LEU A 34 10.16 -4.96 14.51
C LEU A 34 10.61 -6.41 14.70
N SER A 35 10.45 -7.28 13.71
CA SER A 35 10.87 -8.69 13.74
C SER A 35 12.33 -8.90 13.32
N GLY A 36 13.05 -7.86 12.91
CA GLY A 36 14.44 -7.97 12.46
C GLY A 36 14.62 -8.50 11.03
N LEU A 37 13.54 -8.74 10.29
CA LEU A 37 13.59 -9.11 8.86
C LEU A 37 14.13 -7.97 7.99
N GLN A 38 13.99 -6.73 8.44
CA GLN A 38 14.64 -5.56 7.88
C GLN A 38 15.55 -4.94 8.95
N LYS A 39 16.86 -4.88 8.67
CA LYS A 39 17.85 -4.28 9.60
C LYS A 39 17.64 -2.78 9.69
N VAL A 40 17.46 -2.27 10.90
CA VAL A 40 17.32 -0.83 11.23
C VAL A 40 18.03 -0.51 12.54
N ALA A 41 18.41 0.74 12.72
CA ALA A 41 18.92 1.22 14.00
C ALA A 41 17.77 1.53 14.97
N TYR A 42 17.95 1.29 16.26
CA TYR A 42 17.01 1.64 17.32
C TYR A 42 17.62 2.71 18.24
N PRO A 43 16.81 3.64 18.83
CA PRO A 43 15.36 3.73 18.73
C PRO A 43 14.87 4.19 17.35
N LEU A 44 13.68 3.75 16.93
CA LEU A 44 13.08 4.07 15.65
C LEU A 44 11.66 4.58 15.86
N GLN A 45 11.32 5.74 15.30
CA GLN A 45 9.95 6.19 15.17
C GLN A 45 9.23 5.35 14.11
N ILE A 46 8.03 4.88 14.45
CA ILE A 46 7.22 4.03 13.58
C ILE A 46 6.02 4.80 13.04
N GLY A 47 5.41 4.23 11.97
CA GLY A 47 4.35 4.91 11.22
C GLY A 47 4.92 5.82 10.15
N ASN A 48 4.11 6.07 9.14
CA ASN A 48 4.49 6.93 8.02
C ASN A 48 3.28 7.53 7.29
N ARG A 49 2.09 7.44 7.89
CA ARG A 49 0.82 7.91 7.31
C ARG A 49 -0.13 8.34 8.41
N ALA A 50 -0.66 9.56 8.30
CA ALA A 50 -1.72 10.01 9.19
C ALA A 50 -2.65 11.03 8.51
N ILE A 51 -3.81 11.20 9.12
CA ILE A 51 -4.79 12.25 8.84
C ILE A 51 -4.96 13.10 10.09
N GLY A 52 -5.03 14.40 9.91
CA GLY A 52 -5.20 15.32 11.01
C GLY A 52 -5.61 16.72 10.56
N ARG A 53 -5.81 17.62 11.52
CA ARG A 53 -6.09 19.02 11.29
C ARG A 53 -4.81 19.84 11.27
N VAL A 54 -4.75 20.75 10.31
CA VAL A 54 -3.69 21.74 10.25
C VAL A 54 -3.84 22.70 11.44
N LEU A 55 -2.80 22.80 12.24
CA LEU A 55 -2.56 23.81 13.25
C LEU A 55 -1.79 24.99 12.62
N PRO A 56 -1.10 25.87 13.37
CA PRO A 56 -0.32 26.95 12.78
C PRO A 56 0.61 26.46 11.66
N VAL A 57 0.70 27.25 10.61
CA VAL A 57 1.58 27.04 9.45
C VAL A 57 2.62 28.14 9.37
N GLY A 58 3.75 27.86 8.74
CA GLY A 58 4.78 28.85 8.44
C GLY A 58 4.33 29.84 7.36
N ASP A 59 4.96 31.00 7.34
CA ASP A 59 4.57 32.16 6.48
C ASP A 59 4.69 31.86 4.97
N GLU A 60 5.47 30.86 4.58
CA GLU A 60 5.66 30.45 3.17
C GLU A 60 4.68 29.35 2.73
N VAL A 61 3.80 28.86 3.62
CA VAL A 61 2.83 27.81 3.29
C VAL A 61 1.58 28.43 2.66
N THR A 62 1.28 28.07 1.42
CA THR A 62 0.15 28.64 0.66
C THR A 62 -0.90 27.62 0.22
N HIS A 63 -0.57 26.32 0.29
CA HIS A 63 -1.40 25.23 -0.24
C HIS A 63 -2.39 24.65 0.75
N VAL A 64 -2.24 24.94 2.07
CA VAL A 64 -3.16 24.54 3.14
C VAL A 64 -3.35 25.69 4.12
N SER A 65 -4.46 25.66 4.86
CA SER A 65 -4.85 26.67 5.87
C SER A 65 -5.10 26.01 7.22
N VAL A 66 -4.97 26.80 8.28
CA VAL A 66 -5.35 26.36 9.64
C VAL A 66 -6.78 25.83 9.64
N GLY A 67 -6.98 24.65 10.22
CA GLY A 67 -8.27 23.98 10.29
C GLY A 67 -8.56 23.03 9.12
N ASP A 68 -7.78 23.04 8.03
CA ASP A 68 -7.94 22.06 6.95
C ASP A 68 -7.70 20.64 7.49
N LEU A 69 -8.52 19.69 7.05
CA LEU A 69 -8.24 18.26 7.22
C LEU A 69 -7.26 17.83 6.14
N VAL A 70 -6.16 17.16 6.54
CA VAL A 70 -5.10 16.77 5.62
C VAL A 70 -4.64 15.34 5.84
N PHE A 71 -4.21 14.69 4.77
CA PHE A 71 -3.40 13.49 4.79
C PHE A 71 -1.92 13.88 4.64
N SER A 72 -1.03 13.24 5.40
CA SER A 72 0.41 13.48 5.30
C SER A 72 1.26 12.24 5.62
N HIS A 73 2.48 12.24 5.12
CA HIS A 73 3.53 11.27 5.45
C HIS A 73 4.19 11.65 6.79
N ILE A 74 3.57 11.25 7.89
CA ILE A 74 4.03 11.52 9.25
C ILE A 74 4.00 10.25 10.10
N HIS A 75 4.79 10.23 11.17
CA HIS A 75 4.85 9.09 12.09
C HIS A 75 3.59 8.95 12.94
N HIS A 76 3.48 7.84 13.69
CA HIS A 76 2.43 7.66 14.69
C HIS A 76 2.69 8.57 15.87
N GLN A 77 2.00 9.71 15.92
CA GLN A 77 2.11 10.71 16.99
C GLN A 77 0.89 11.65 16.98
N SER A 78 0.59 12.24 18.15
CA SER A 78 -0.55 13.15 18.30
C SER A 78 -0.35 14.46 17.53
N HIS A 79 0.88 14.98 17.51
CA HIS A 79 1.27 16.20 16.79
C HIS A 79 2.45 15.90 15.88
N SER A 80 2.46 16.44 14.68
CA SER A 80 3.52 16.19 13.69
C SER A 80 3.80 17.43 12.88
N LEU A 81 5.05 17.60 12.48
CA LEU A 81 5.35 18.50 11.38
C LEU A 81 5.07 17.75 10.07
N GLY A 82 4.13 18.26 9.27
CA GLY A 82 3.92 17.85 7.91
C GLY A 82 5.19 18.13 7.11
N SER A 83 5.76 17.06 6.53
CA SER A 83 7.08 17.15 5.96
C SER A 83 7.05 17.41 4.46
N GLN A 84 6.67 16.43 3.69
CA GLN A 84 6.83 16.49 2.25
C GLN A 84 5.50 16.50 1.51
N LEU A 85 4.58 15.59 1.85
CA LEU A 85 3.25 15.51 1.27
C LEU A 85 2.21 15.97 2.29
N VAL A 86 1.49 17.03 1.98
CA VAL A 86 0.34 17.52 2.76
C VAL A 86 -0.81 17.72 1.79
N CYS A 87 -1.71 16.75 1.74
CA CYS A 87 -2.86 16.77 0.84
C CYS A 87 -4.15 17.07 1.59
N ARG A 88 -4.92 18.03 1.10
CA ARG A 88 -6.25 18.36 1.63
C ARG A 88 -7.21 17.19 1.44
N ILE A 89 -7.97 16.89 2.50
CA ILE A 89 -8.97 15.80 2.51
C ILE A 89 -10.32 16.45 2.86
N PRO A 90 -11.40 16.15 2.13
CA PRO A 90 -12.75 16.59 2.49
C PRO A 90 -13.20 16.04 3.85
N ASP A 91 -13.97 16.84 4.58
CA ASP A 91 -14.47 16.49 5.92
C ASP A 91 -15.48 15.32 5.91
N GLU A 92 -16.10 15.07 4.76
CA GLU A 92 -17.09 14.00 4.54
C GLU A 92 -16.49 12.60 4.56
N LEU A 93 -15.17 12.48 4.33
CA LEU A 93 -14.51 11.18 4.37
C LEU A 93 -14.40 10.64 5.81
N ASP A 94 -14.71 9.38 6.00
CA ASP A 94 -14.38 8.68 7.24
C ASP A 94 -12.88 8.75 7.50
N ARG A 95 -12.49 9.32 8.64
CA ARG A 95 -11.10 9.64 8.94
C ARG A 95 -10.25 8.41 9.23
N ALA A 96 -10.85 7.37 9.83
CA ALA A 96 -10.15 6.11 10.08
C ALA A 96 -9.82 5.42 8.76
N ALA A 97 -10.81 5.32 7.87
CA ALA A 97 -10.64 4.78 6.52
C ALA A 97 -9.64 5.61 5.71
N ALA A 98 -9.79 6.94 5.69
CA ALA A 98 -8.91 7.84 4.94
C ALA A 98 -7.43 7.78 5.41
N SER A 99 -7.14 7.36 6.65
CA SER A 99 -5.77 7.13 7.11
C SER A 99 -5.02 6.06 6.28
N MET A 100 -5.75 5.21 5.55
CA MET A 100 -5.19 4.19 4.66
C MET A 100 -4.81 4.71 3.26
N LEU A 101 -5.08 5.97 2.92
CA LEU A 101 -4.76 6.58 1.60
C LEU A 101 -3.31 6.34 1.17
N GLY A 102 -2.37 6.33 2.12
CA GLY A 102 -0.98 6.05 1.79
C GLY A 102 -0.74 4.63 1.24
N MET A 103 -1.55 3.64 1.61
CA MET A 103 -1.47 2.30 1.03
C MET A 103 -2.05 2.29 -0.39
N ALA A 104 -3.11 3.06 -0.62
CA ALA A 104 -3.68 3.26 -1.94
C ALA A 104 -2.72 4.01 -2.89
N LEU A 105 -1.94 4.99 -2.39
CA LEU A 105 -0.88 5.67 -3.15
C LEU A 105 0.21 4.70 -3.61
N VAL A 106 0.68 3.81 -2.74
CA VAL A 106 1.65 2.75 -3.10
C VAL A 106 1.07 1.85 -4.19
N ALA A 107 -0.17 1.41 -4.04
CA ALA A 107 -0.85 0.56 -5.01
C ALA A 107 -1.01 1.25 -6.37
N LEU A 108 -1.42 2.52 -6.37
CA LEU A 108 -1.58 3.31 -7.59
C LEU A 108 -0.24 3.52 -8.31
N THR A 109 0.86 3.76 -7.57
CA THR A 109 2.20 3.86 -8.17
C THR A 109 2.62 2.53 -8.82
N GLY A 110 2.28 1.39 -8.19
CA GLY A 110 2.48 0.07 -8.78
C GLY A 110 1.74 -0.08 -10.12
N LEU A 111 0.46 0.26 -10.13
CA LEU A 111 -0.36 0.18 -11.33
C LEU A 111 0.10 1.15 -12.43
N GLN A 112 0.43 2.38 -12.09
CA GLN A 112 0.98 3.38 -13.03
C GLN A 112 2.34 2.95 -13.60
N THR A 113 3.14 2.20 -12.84
CA THR A 113 4.39 1.60 -13.34
C THR A 113 4.12 0.44 -14.31
N ALA A 114 3.10 -0.36 -14.04
CA ALA A 114 2.69 -1.48 -14.88
C ALA A 114 2.01 -1.05 -16.18
N GLN A 115 1.22 0.03 -16.14
CA GLN A 115 0.45 0.56 -17.27
C GLN A 115 -0.43 -0.49 -17.97
N PRO A 116 -1.27 -1.25 -17.24
CA PRO A 116 -2.12 -2.23 -17.87
C PRO A 116 -3.09 -1.56 -18.87
N GLN A 117 -3.36 -2.27 -19.95
CA GLN A 117 -4.33 -1.82 -20.95
C GLN A 117 -5.73 -2.35 -20.62
N LEU A 118 -6.73 -1.75 -21.25
CA LEU A 118 -8.11 -2.26 -21.18
C LEU A 118 -8.15 -3.72 -21.64
N GLY A 119 -8.65 -4.60 -20.77
CA GLY A 119 -8.77 -6.03 -21.08
C GLY A 119 -7.59 -6.89 -20.64
N ASP A 120 -6.47 -6.29 -20.17
CA ASP A 120 -5.34 -7.04 -19.60
C ASP A 120 -5.75 -7.79 -18.34
N THR A 121 -5.15 -8.96 -18.14
CA THR A 121 -5.20 -9.64 -16.83
C THR A 121 -4.07 -9.15 -15.93
N VAL A 122 -4.43 -8.76 -14.71
CA VAL A 122 -3.46 -8.33 -13.70
C VAL A 122 -3.51 -9.32 -12.54
N VAL A 123 -2.48 -10.13 -12.38
CA VAL A 123 -2.31 -10.96 -11.18
C VAL A 123 -1.69 -10.12 -10.07
N ILE A 124 -2.28 -10.15 -8.89
CA ILE A 124 -1.78 -9.46 -7.71
C ILE A 124 -1.47 -10.51 -6.64
N THR A 125 -0.22 -10.57 -6.17
CA THR A 125 0.16 -11.46 -5.07
C THR A 125 0.15 -10.71 -3.75
N GLY A 126 -0.62 -11.24 -2.77
CA GLY A 126 -0.80 -10.67 -1.45
C GLY A 126 -2.01 -9.76 -1.33
N ALA A 127 -3.05 -10.20 -0.62
CA ALA A 127 -4.26 -9.44 -0.27
C ALA A 127 -4.10 -8.66 1.04
N GLY A 128 -2.96 -8.02 1.26
CA GLY A 128 -2.81 -6.94 2.24
C GLY A 128 -3.43 -5.65 1.73
N LEU A 129 -3.37 -4.55 2.52
CA LEU A 129 -3.95 -3.26 2.11
C LEU A 129 -3.50 -2.82 0.71
N VAL A 130 -2.20 -2.92 0.41
CA VAL A 130 -1.66 -2.53 -0.91
C VAL A 130 -2.25 -3.39 -2.03
N GLY A 131 -2.29 -4.71 -1.86
CA GLY A 131 -2.83 -5.62 -2.89
C GLY A 131 -4.33 -5.46 -3.10
N LEU A 132 -5.10 -5.23 -2.01
CA LEU A 132 -6.54 -4.96 -2.09
C LEU A 132 -6.85 -3.65 -2.83
N PHE A 133 -6.07 -2.59 -2.59
CA PHE A 133 -6.18 -1.36 -3.38
C PHE A 133 -5.73 -1.57 -4.83
N ALA A 134 -4.62 -2.31 -5.06
CA ALA A 134 -4.14 -2.58 -6.40
C ALA A 134 -5.16 -3.33 -7.26
N ALA A 135 -5.85 -4.33 -6.68
CA ALA A 135 -6.88 -5.08 -7.36
C ALA A 135 -8.09 -4.21 -7.76
N GLN A 136 -8.57 -3.35 -6.85
CA GLN A 136 -9.64 -2.42 -7.14
C GLN A 136 -9.23 -1.41 -8.23
N LEU A 137 -8.03 -0.83 -8.12
CA LEU A 137 -7.52 0.14 -9.10
C LEU A 137 -7.28 -0.50 -10.47
N ALA A 138 -6.82 -1.76 -10.52
CA ALA A 138 -6.71 -2.51 -11.78
C ALA A 138 -8.10 -2.68 -12.44
N SER A 139 -9.11 -3.09 -11.66
CA SER A 139 -10.48 -3.18 -12.13
C SER A 139 -11.01 -1.83 -12.66
N LEU A 140 -10.78 -0.73 -11.93
CA LEU A 140 -11.17 0.61 -12.35
C LEU A 140 -10.45 1.10 -13.61
N SER A 141 -9.27 0.54 -13.92
CA SER A 141 -8.54 0.81 -15.16
C SER A 141 -9.02 -0.05 -16.34
N GLY A 142 -10.01 -0.92 -16.13
CA GLY A 142 -10.55 -1.82 -17.15
C GLY A 142 -9.76 -3.11 -17.35
N ALA A 143 -8.84 -3.41 -16.44
CA ALA A 143 -8.15 -4.70 -16.39
C ALA A 143 -8.95 -5.73 -15.58
N TYR A 144 -8.60 -7.02 -15.73
CA TYR A 144 -9.19 -8.15 -15.00
C TYR A 144 -8.24 -8.58 -13.87
N PRO A 145 -8.47 -8.18 -12.61
CA PRO A 145 -7.62 -8.57 -11.50
C PRO A 145 -7.86 -10.03 -11.10
N ILE A 146 -6.76 -10.75 -10.79
CA ILE A 146 -6.74 -12.03 -10.11
C ILE A 146 -5.91 -11.84 -8.84
N LEU A 147 -6.52 -11.99 -7.66
CA LEU A 147 -5.86 -11.75 -6.37
C LEU A 147 -5.50 -13.07 -5.69
N ILE A 148 -4.23 -13.22 -5.30
CA ILE A 148 -3.68 -14.43 -4.69
C ILE A 148 -3.27 -14.13 -3.25
N ASP A 149 -3.80 -14.87 -2.26
CA ASP A 149 -3.37 -14.79 -0.85
C ASP A 149 -3.61 -16.13 -0.14
N LEU A 150 -2.81 -16.39 0.91
CA LEU A 150 -2.92 -17.61 1.74
C LEU A 150 -4.10 -17.54 2.74
N VAL A 151 -4.66 -16.37 2.98
CA VAL A 151 -5.66 -16.12 4.04
C VAL A 151 -7.05 -15.93 3.43
N ASP A 152 -7.94 -16.88 3.67
CA ASP A 152 -9.31 -16.88 3.12
C ASP A 152 -10.07 -15.60 3.45
N HIS A 153 -10.00 -15.12 4.72
CA HIS A 153 -10.68 -13.89 5.12
C HIS A 153 -10.27 -12.67 4.29
N ARG A 154 -9.00 -12.55 3.93
CA ARG A 154 -8.53 -11.45 3.05
C ARG A 154 -9.10 -11.53 1.65
N LEU A 155 -9.28 -12.75 1.13
CA LEU A 155 -9.93 -12.99 -0.15
C LEU A 155 -11.45 -12.72 -0.07
N GLU A 156 -12.07 -12.92 1.08
CA GLU A 156 -13.46 -12.52 1.34
C GLU A 156 -13.61 -11.00 1.34
N VAL A 157 -12.70 -10.28 2.00
CA VAL A 157 -12.64 -8.80 1.92
C VAL A 157 -12.45 -8.34 0.48
N ALA A 158 -11.61 -9.00 -0.30
CA ALA A 158 -11.46 -8.68 -1.73
C ALA A 158 -12.79 -8.82 -2.49
N ARG A 159 -13.54 -9.89 -2.24
CA ARG A 159 -14.85 -10.11 -2.86
C ARG A 159 -15.86 -9.04 -2.45
N SER A 160 -15.86 -8.59 -1.19
CA SER A 160 -16.71 -7.47 -0.74
C SER A 160 -16.34 -6.14 -1.41
N CYS A 161 -15.10 -6.00 -1.87
CA CYS A 161 -14.64 -4.88 -2.69
C CYS A 161 -14.87 -5.08 -4.21
N GLY A 162 -15.59 -6.15 -4.62
CA GLY A 162 -15.92 -6.42 -6.02
C GLY A 162 -14.91 -7.27 -6.80
N ILE A 163 -13.86 -7.79 -6.16
CA ILE A 163 -12.83 -8.63 -6.81
C ILE A 163 -13.27 -10.10 -6.76
N GLN A 164 -13.77 -10.63 -7.87
CA GLN A 164 -14.34 -11.98 -7.92
C GLN A 164 -13.28 -13.07 -8.11
N ASN A 165 -12.22 -12.81 -8.90
CA ASN A 165 -11.19 -13.81 -9.16
C ASN A 165 -10.16 -13.79 -8.03
N THR A 166 -10.28 -14.76 -7.14
CA THR A 166 -9.40 -14.91 -5.98
C THR A 166 -8.89 -16.34 -5.90
N ILE A 167 -7.62 -16.54 -5.58
CA ILE A 167 -6.98 -17.86 -5.48
C ILE A 167 -6.28 -17.98 -4.13
N ASN A 168 -6.54 -19.09 -3.42
CA ASN A 168 -5.81 -19.45 -2.20
C ASN A 168 -4.85 -20.61 -2.48
N PRO A 169 -3.52 -20.38 -2.53
CA PRO A 169 -2.52 -21.42 -2.82
C PRO A 169 -2.49 -22.58 -1.83
N ILE A 170 -3.13 -22.44 -0.65
CA ILE A 170 -3.28 -23.56 0.31
C ILE A 170 -4.39 -24.51 -0.14
N ARG A 171 -5.37 -24.02 -0.91
CA ARG A 171 -6.56 -24.76 -1.32
C ARG A 171 -6.43 -25.34 -2.72
N GLU A 172 -5.69 -24.67 -3.61
CA GLU A 172 -5.59 -25.00 -5.01
C GLU A 172 -4.21 -24.63 -5.60
N ASP A 173 -3.87 -25.18 -6.74
CA ASP A 173 -2.66 -24.79 -7.47
C ASP A 173 -2.89 -23.41 -8.10
N ALA A 174 -2.20 -22.40 -7.56
CA ALA A 174 -2.36 -21.01 -8.01
C ALA A 174 -1.94 -20.81 -9.47
N LYS A 175 -0.91 -21.51 -9.94
CA LYS A 175 -0.50 -21.46 -11.35
C LYS A 175 -1.58 -22.03 -12.26
N ALA A 176 -2.11 -23.19 -11.93
CA ALA A 176 -3.19 -23.80 -12.69
C ALA A 176 -4.44 -22.91 -12.69
N GLY A 177 -4.79 -22.30 -11.54
CA GLY A 177 -5.90 -21.34 -11.42
C GLY A 177 -5.71 -20.14 -12.34
N VAL A 178 -4.54 -19.49 -12.32
CA VAL A 178 -4.22 -18.37 -13.22
C VAL A 178 -4.29 -18.80 -14.68
N MET A 179 -3.70 -19.95 -15.04
CA MET A 179 -3.74 -20.45 -16.41
C MET A 179 -5.16 -20.75 -16.88
N THR A 180 -6.04 -21.24 -16.01
CA THR A 180 -7.46 -21.43 -16.32
C THR A 180 -8.15 -20.11 -16.61
N LEU A 181 -7.97 -19.11 -15.74
CA LEU A 181 -8.59 -17.78 -15.88
C LEU A 181 -8.06 -16.98 -17.06
N THR A 182 -6.85 -17.30 -17.55
CA THR A 182 -6.20 -16.63 -18.69
C THR A 182 -6.19 -17.44 -19.98
N ASN A 183 -6.97 -18.51 -20.07
CA ASN A 183 -7.00 -19.43 -21.23
C ASN A 183 -5.58 -19.91 -21.60
N SER A 184 -4.79 -20.31 -20.61
CA SER A 184 -3.41 -20.81 -20.72
C SER A 184 -2.39 -19.80 -21.26
N LYS A 185 -2.70 -18.51 -21.29
CA LYS A 185 -1.80 -17.45 -21.77
C LYS A 185 -0.92 -16.87 -20.68
N GLY A 186 -1.35 -16.94 -19.42
CA GLY A 186 -0.76 -16.20 -18.31
C GLY A 186 -1.18 -14.72 -18.34
N ALA A 187 -0.81 -13.96 -17.30
CA ALA A 187 -1.19 -12.57 -17.14
C ALA A 187 -0.26 -11.62 -17.88
N GLU A 188 -0.79 -10.53 -18.42
CA GLU A 188 -0.02 -9.43 -19.02
C GLU A 188 0.79 -8.70 -17.95
N VAL A 189 0.26 -8.60 -16.73
CA VAL A 189 0.91 -7.93 -15.59
C VAL A 189 0.81 -8.78 -14.34
N VAL A 190 1.91 -8.82 -13.58
CA VAL A 190 1.93 -9.35 -12.21
C VAL A 190 2.40 -8.24 -11.26
N LEU A 191 1.57 -7.85 -10.28
CA LEU A 191 1.96 -6.95 -9.21
C LEU A 191 2.34 -7.77 -7.98
N GLU A 192 3.63 -7.78 -7.64
CA GLU A 192 4.12 -8.46 -6.45
C GLU A 192 4.02 -7.51 -5.24
N CYS A 193 3.00 -7.74 -4.38
CA CYS A 193 2.69 -6.86 -3.25
C CYS A 193 3.11 -7.43 -1.90
N THR A 194 3.71 -8.63 -1.84
CA THR A 194 4.11 -9.27 -0.57
C THR A 194 5.47 -8.82 -0.07
N GLY A 195 6.43 -8.59 -0.97
CA GLY A 195 7.85 -8.41 -0.65
C GLY A 195 8.52 -9.67 -0.11
N VAL A 196 7.91 -10.84 -0.26
CA VAL A 196 8.48 -12.14 0.15
C VAL A 196 9.28 -12.71 -1.01
N PRO A 197 10.59 -12.98 -0.86
CA PRO A 197 11.44 -13.37 -1.98
C PRO A 197 11.00 -14.64 -2.73
N THR A 198 10.45 -15.63 -2.01
CA THR A 198 9.88 -16.84 -2.64
C THR A 198 8.69 -16.51 -3.53
N VAL A 199 7.81 -15.59 -3.11
CA VAL A 199 6.67 -15.14 -3.91
C VAL A 199 7.15 -14.30 -5.10
N ALA A 200 8.16 -13.45 -4.90
CA ALA A 200 8.74 -12.63 -5.96
C ALA A 200 9.35 -13.51 -7.09
N THR A 201 10.01 -14.62 -6.75
CA THR A 201 10.54 -15.55 -7.75
C THR A 201 9.43 -16.35 -8.43
N SER A 202 8.41 -16.81 -7.70
CA SER A 202 7.28 -17.54 -8.26
C SER A 202 6.33 -16.66 -9.10
N ALA A 203 6.42 -15.33 -9.00
CA ALA A 203 5.62 -14.42 -9.81
C ALA A 203 5.77 -14.66 -11.33
N THR A 204 6.93 -15.17 -11.76
CA THR A 204 7.18 -15.56 -13.17
C THR A 204 6.28 -16.69 -13.65
N GLU A 205 5.72 -17.50 -12.76
CA GLU A 205 4.84 -18.61 -13.10
C GLU A 205 3.43 -18.14 -13.49
N TYR A 206 3.06 -16.92 -13.10
CA TYR A 206 1.77 -16.33 -13.41
C TYR A 206 1.78 -15.45 -14.66
N ALA A 207 2.96 -14.93 -15.01
CA ALA A 207 3.11 -14.03 -16.15
C ALA A 207 3.03 -14.79 -17.49
N GLY A 208 2.34 -14.20 -18.43
CA GLY A 208 2.32 -14.62 -19.83
C GLY A 208 3.58 -14.18 -20.58
N ARG A 209 3.71 -14.64 -21.83
CA ARG A 209 4.82 -14.23 -22.71
C ARG A 209 4.79 -12.70 -22.94
N ASN A 210 5.95 -12.06 -22.85
CA ASN A 210 6.14 -10.61 -22.91
C ASN A 210 5.43 -9.86 -21.75
N GLY A 211 5.00 -10.56 -20.71
CA GLY A 211 4.37 -9.96 -19.55
C GLY A 211 5.33 -9.10 -18.73
N MET A 212 4.75 -8.33 -17.81
CA MET A 212 5.51 -7.47 -16.92
C MET A 212 5.29 -7.88 -15.46
N ILE A 213 6.38 -7.95 -14.70
CA ILE A 213 6.32 -8.11 -13.25
C ILE A 213 6.75 -6.80 -12.60
N VAL A 214 5.90 -6.26 -11.72
CA VAL A 214 6.17 -5.04 -10.97
C VAL A 214 6.29 -5.37 -9.48
N PHE A 215 7.46 -5.10 -8.91
CA PHE A 215 7.72 -5.27 -7.49
C PHE A 215 7.24 -4.04 -6.72
N VAL A 216 6.17 -4.20 -5.97
CA VAL A 216 5.52 -3.19 -5.15
C VAL A 216 5.81 -3.44 -3.67
N GLY A 217 5.83 -4.70 -3.27
CA GLY A 217 6.17 -5.11 -1.91
C GLY A 217 7.63 -4.85 -1.57
N SER A 218 7.91 -4.23 -0.40
CA SER A 218 9.28 -4.04 0.06
C SER A 218 9.93 -5.39 0.38
N PRO A 219 11.09 -5.73 -0.21
CA PRO A 219 11.75 -7.01 -0.01
C PRO A 219 12.19 -7.18 1.45
N ARG A 220 12.03 -8.40 1.97
CA ARG A 220 12.32 -8.73 3.36
C ARG A 220 12.71 -10.20 3.53
N GLY A 221 13.59 -10.44 4.50
CA GLY A 221 14.12 -11.77 4.78
C GLY A 221 15.19 -12.20 3.77
N GLU A 222 15.84 -13.32 4.09
CA GLU A 222 16.86 -13.93 3.24
C GLU A 222 16.26 -15.12 2.47
N TYR A 223 16.75 -15.33 1.25
CA TYR A 223 16.32 -16.45 0.41
C TYR A 223 17.47 -16.90 -0.46
N GLN A 224 17.80 -18.18 -0.35
CA GLN A 224 18.78 -18.84 -1.22
C GLN A 224 18.05 -19.74 -2.20
N THR A 225 18.30 -19.54 -3.48
CA THR A 225 17.68 -20.33 -4.54
C THR A 225 18.59 -20.41 -5.77
N ASP A 226 18.36 -21.41 -6.61
CA ASP A 226 18.85 -21.37 -7.98
C ASP A 226 18.04 -20.32 -8.75
N ILE A 227 18.70 -19.24 -9.14
CA ILE A 227 18.10 -18.12 -9.88
C ILE A 227 17.93 -18.42 -11.38
N THR A 228 18.55 -19.52 -11.90
CA THR A 228 18.55 -19.82 -13.33
C THR A 228 17.14 -19.92 -13.92
N PRO A 229 16.17 -20.65 -13.32
CA PRO A 229 14.82 -20.72 -13.88
C PRO A 229 14.10 -19.36 -13.96
N PHE A 230 14.38 -18.47 -12.99
CA PHE A 230 13.86 -17.11 -13.02
C PHE A 230 14.47 -16.32 -14.18
N LEU A 231 15.78 -16.37 -14.36
CA LEU A 231 16.49 -15.69 -15.46
C LEU A 231 16.09 -16.23 -16.83
N GLU A 232 15.82 -17.52 -16.94
CA GLU A 232 15.28 -18.11 -18.17
C GLU A 232 13.93 -17.50 -18.56
N LYS A 233 13.02 -17.31 -17.59
CA LYS A 233 11.74 -16.65 -17.81
C LYS A 233 11.91 -15.17 -18.21
N VAL A 234 12.89 -14.48 -17.66
CA VAL A 234 13.17 -13.08 -18.02
C VAL A 234 13.74 -12.99 -19.44
N HIS A 235 14.70 -13.86 -19.80
CA HIS A 235 15.46 -13.74 -21.04
C HIS A 235 14.88 -14.50 -22.22
N LEU A 236 14.45 -15.76 -21.99
CA LEU A 236 14.09 -16.64 -23.10
C LEU A 236 12.65 -16.41 -23.56
N TRP A 237 12.49 -16.19 -24.85
CA TRP A 237 11.17 -16.11 -25.49
C TRP A 237 10.40 -17.45 -25.42
N ARG A 238 11.12 -18.59 -25.38
CA ARG A 238 10.53 -19.92 -25.17
C ARG A 238 9.90 -20.01 -23.77
N SER A 239 9.04 -20.97 -23.57
CA SER A 239 8.43 -21.25 -22.25
C SER A 239 7.63 -20.09 -21.65
N GLY A 240 7.09 -19.19 -22.48
CA GLY A 240 6.31 -18.07 -22.01
C GLY A 240 7.13 -16.97 -21.32
N GLY A 241 8.40 -16.83 -21.71
CA GLY A 241 9.32 -15.84 -21.14
C GLY A 241 9.34 -14.49 -21.85
N ASN A 242 10.52 -13.85 -21.88
CA ASN A 242 10.75 -12.47 -22.32
C ASN A 242 10.03 -11.45 -21.43
N LEU A 243 10.15 -11.65 -20.11
CA LEU A 243 9.45 -10.82 -19.12
C LEU A 243 10.18 -9.51 -18.87
N THR A 244 9.41 -8.45 -18.65
CA THR A 244 9.91 -7.16 -18.17
C THR A 244 9.77 -7.08 -16.65
N LEU A 245 10.84 -6.65 -15.96
CA LEU A 245 10.83 -6.45 -14.50
C LEU A 245 10.93 -4.96 -14.18
N ARG A 246 10.09 -4.48 -13.27
CA ARG A 246 10.12 -3.08 -12.80
C ARG A 246 9.94 -2.98 -11.29
N GLY A 247 10.62 -2.01 -10.66
CA GLY A 247 10.36 -1.61 -9.29
C GLY A 247 9.37 -0.44 -9.24
N ALA A 248 8.51 -0.41 -8.22
CA ALA A 248 7.47 0.60 -8.05
C ALA A 248 7.42 1.14 -6.61
N HIS A 249 8.55 1.67 -6.13
CA HIS A 249 8.54 2.39 -4.86
C HIS A 249 7.80 3.73 -5.00
N GLU A 250 7.05 4.14 -3.98
CA GLU A 250 6.22 5.37 -4.03
C GLU A 250 7.03 6.64 -4.34
N TRP A 251 8.29 6.73 -3.90
CA TRP A 251 9.19 7.85 -4.18
C TRP A 251 9.75 7.87 -5.61
N LYS A 252 9.22 7.04 -6.49
CA LYS A 252 9.57 7.05 -7.93
C LYS A 252 8.98 8.24 -8.68
N ILE A 253 7.92 8.83 -8.15
CA ILE A 253 7.25 10.00 -8.71
C ILE A 253 7.48 11.21 -7.80
N PRO A 254 7.45 12.45 -8.33
CA PRO A 254 7.58 13.67 -7.53
C PRO A 254 6.42 13.81 -6.55
N ILE A 255 6.62 14.59 -5.49
CA ILE A 255 5.60 14.88 -4.51
C ILE A 255 4.58 15.85 -5.07
N GLU A 256 5.05 17.02 -5.52
CA GLU A 256 4.24 18.10 -6.06
C GLU A 256 3.93 17.87 -7.54
N ASP A 257 2.78 18.34 -7.97
CA ASP A 257 2.41 18.35 -9.40
C ASP A 257 3.29 19.35 -10.15
N ASN A 258 3.66 19.00 -11.39
CA ASN A 258 4.50 19.83 -12.25
C ASN A 258 4.29 19.51 -13.74
N ASP A 259 4.76 20.39 -14.61
CA ASP A 259 4.57 20.28 -16.06
C ASP A 259 5.42 19.19 -16.74
N PHE A 260 6.39 18.59 -16.03
CA PHE A 260 7.35 17.66 -16.62
C PHE A 260 7.00 16.19 -16.39
N THR A 261 6.11 15.90 -15.43
CA THR A 261 5.72 14.53 -15.09
C THR A 261 4.21 14.34 -15.17
N ARG A 262 3.81 13.18 -15.67
CA ARG A 262 2.39 12.83 -15.78
C ARG A 262 1.75 12.56 -14.41
N HIS A 263 2.52 12.13 -13.44
CA HIS A 263 2.06 11.69 -12.12
C HIS A 263 2.87 12.35 -11.01
N SER A 264 2.19 12.76 -9.96
CA SER A 264 2.75 13.20 -8.68
C SER A 264 2.00 12.54 -7.53
N MET A 265 2.58 12.55 -6.33
CA MET A 265 1.87 12.03 -5.14
C MET A 265 0.64 12.85 -4.82
N GLU A 266 0.72 14.18 -4.95
CA GLU A 266 -0.39 15.11 -4.74
C GLU A 266 -1.55 14.83 -5.70
N ARG A 267 -1.27 14.74 -7.00
CA ARG A 267 -2.26 14.37 -8.02
C ARG A 267 -2.89 13.01 -7.75
N ASN A 268 -2.06 12.03 -7.37
CA ASN A 268 -2.53 10.69 -7.05
C ASN A 268 -3.41 10.68 -5.79
N CYS A 269 -3.05 11.46 -4.76
CA CYS A 269 -3.87 11.61 -3.56
C CYS A 269 -5.24 12.20 -3.90
N ASN A 270 -5.29 13.29 -4.67
CA ASN A 270 -6.54 13.91 -5.11
C ASN A 270 -7.41 12.95 -5.95
N LEU A 271 -6.80 12.16 -6.83
CA LEU A 271 -7.51 11.12 -7.59
C LEU A 271 -8.13 10.07 -6.67
N LEU A 272 -7.37 9.56 -5.70
CA LEU A 272 -7.85 8.53 -4.78
C LEU A 272 -8.99 9.05 -3.90
N VAL A 273 -8.87 10.28 -3.36
CA VAL A 273 -9.93 10.95 -2.61
C VAL A 273 -11.21 11.03 -3.45
N ARG A 274 -11.10 11.47 -4.69
CA ARG A 274 -12.22 11.54 -5.61
C ARG A 274 -12.87 10.18 -5.85
N LEU A 275 -12.07 9.13 -6.12
CA LEU A 275 -12.59 7.78 -6.34
C LEU A 275 -13.31 7.20 -5.11
N ILE A 276 -12.86 7.56 -3.90
CA ILE A 276 -13.53 7.17 -2.65
C ILE A 276 -14.86 7.92 -2.51
N LEU A 277 -14.89 9.24 -2.71
CA LEU A 277 -16.11 10.04 -2.65
C LEU A 277 -17.17 9.60 -3.68
N GLU A 278 -16.72 9.16 -4.87
CA GLU A 278 -17.58 8.59 -5.91
C GLU A 278 -18.02 7.14 -5.62
N ASP A 279 -17.67 6.58 -4.45
CA ASP A 279 -17.90 5.18 -4.06
C ASP A 279 -17.35 4.15 -5.07
N ARG A 280 -16.34 4.53 -5.85
CA ARG A 280 -15.69 3.68 -6.85
C ARG A 280 -14.50 2.91 -6.28
N LEU A 281 -13.81 3.47 -5.29
CA LEU A 281 -12.75 2.81 -4.53
C LEU A 281 -13.27 2.56 -3.12
N LYS A 282 -13.51 1.29 -2.79
CA LYS A 282 -14.02 0.88 -1.47
C LYS A 282 -12.87 0.87 -0.47
N ILE A 283 -13.02 1.63 0.59
CA ILE A 283 -12.00 1.74 1.64
C ILE A 283 -12.52 1.24 3.00
N GLU A 284 -13.79 1.44 3.32
CA GLU A 284 -14.41 1.05 4.58
C GLU A 284 -14.30 -0.45 4.86
N PRO A 285 -14.48 -1.38 3.88
CA PRO A 285 -14.32 -2.81 4.11
C PRO A 285 -12.90 -3.22 4.55
N LEU A 286 -11.91 -2.34 4.34
CA LEU A 286 -10.51 -2.59 4.70
C LEU A 286 -10.20 -2.18 6.15
N VAL A 287 -11.10 -1.46 6.83
CA VAL A 287 -10.97 -1.07 8.24
C VAL A 287 -11.24 -2.31 9.10
N SER A 288 -10.18 -3.01 9.51
CA SER A 288 -10.32 -4.22 10.32
C SER A 288 -10.36 -3.92 11.82
N ARG A 289 -9.52 -3.00 12.29
CA ARG A 289 -9.47 -2.62 13.71
C ARG A 289 -8.85 -1.25 13.95
N VAL A 290 -9.44 -0.50 14.89
CA VAL A 290 -8.90 0.76 15.41
C VAL A 290 -8.40 0.53 16.83
N TYR A 291 -7.21 1.03 17.13
CA TYR A 291 -6.52 0.88 18.41
C TYR A 291 -6.35 2.23 19.09
N ASP A 292 -6.30 2.22 20.40
CA ASP A 292 -5.73 3.32 21.15
C ASP A 292 -4.19 3.34 20.98
N PRO A 293 -3.53 4.49 20.87
CA PRO A 293 -2.07 4.57 20.81
C PRO A 293 -1.33 3.86 21.95
N GLU A 294 -1.91 3.78 23.15
CA GLU A 294 -1.35 3.02 24.27
C GLU A 294 -1.31 1.52 24.01
N ASP A 295 -2.21 1.00 23.16
CA ASP A 295 -2.28 -0.39 22.77
C ASP A 295 -1.32 -0.75 21.61
N VAL A 296 -0.35 0.09 21.31
CA VAL A 296 0.60 -0.10 20.19
C VAL A 296 1.26 -1.47 20.17
N ALA A 297 1.59 -2.02 21.34
CA ALA A 297 2.20 -3.35 21.45
C ALA A 297 1.21 -4.45 21.04
N GLN A 298 -0.07 -4.31 21.39
CA GLN A 298 -1.12 -5.25 20.98
C GLN A 298 -1.40 -5.14 19.48
N ALA A 299 -1.50 -3.93 18.96
CA ALA A 299 -1.71 -3.69 17.52
C ALA A 299 -0.67 -4.40 16.65
N TYR A 300 0.61 -4.32 17.02
CA TYR A 300 1.66 -5.00 16.26
C TYR A 300 1.75 -6.50 16.51
N ARG A 301 1.33 -7.00 17.67
CA ARG A 301 1.11 -8.45 17.86
C ARG A 301 0.00 -8.95 16.93
N ASP A 302 -1.12 -8.26 16.87
CA ASP A 302 -2.26 -8.64 16.01
C ASP A 302 -1.84 -8.63 14.53
N LEU A 303 -1.13 -7.60 14.06
CA LEU A 303 -0.59 -7.54 12.71
C LEU A 303 0.37 -8.68 12.36
N SER A 304 1.11 -9.21 13.33
CA SER A 304 2.09 -10.28 13.11
C SER A 304 1.50 -11.69 13.26
N GLN A 305 0.60 -11.89 14.22
CA GLN A 305 0.10 -13.18 14.64
C GLN A 305 -1.34 -13.47 14.17
N HIS A 306 -2.15 -12.44 13.98
CA HIS A 306 -3.56 -12.53 13.58
C HIS A 306 -3.80 -11.89 12.19
N LYS A 307 -2.97 -12.28 11.23
CA LYS A 307 -3.04 -11.81 9.83
C LYS A 307 -4.35 -12.18 9.14
N ASP A 308 -5.06 -13.14 9.68
CA ASP A 308 -6.40 -13.56 9.30
C ASP A 308 -7.50 -12.57 9.72
N LEU A 309 -7.23 -11.73 10.72
CA LEU A 309 -8.22 -10.80 11.28
C LEU A 309 -7.86 -9.32 11.05
N VAL A 310 -6.58 -9.00 10.90
CA VAL A 310 -6.11 -7.62 10.84
C VAL A 310 -5.33 -7.34 9.56
N LEU A 311 -5.85 -6.44 8.73
CA LEU A 311 -5.22 -5.98 7.48
C LEU A 311 -4.21 -4.85 7.74
N GLY A 312 -4.54 -3.94 8.65
CA GLY A 312 -3.73 -2.81 9.07
C GLY A 312 -4.08 -2.35 10.48
N ALA A 313 -3.12 -1.75 11.16
CA ALA A 313 -3.36 -1.10 12.45
C ALA A 313 -3.66 0.39 12.23
N ILE A 314 -4.83 0.82 12.66
CA ILE A 314 -5.25 2.22 12.68
C ILE A 314 -5.22 2.69 14.13
N PHE A 315 -4.55 3.80 14.41
CA PHE A 315 -4.47 4.40 15.74
C PHE A 315 -5.32 5.66 15.80
N ASN A 316 -6.16 5.76 16.83
CA ASN A 316 -7.01 6.92 17.09
C ASN A 316 -6.32 7.87 18.09
N TRP A 317 -5.92 9.04 17.62
CA TRP A 317 -5.22 10.07 18.39
C TRP A 317 -6.14 11.13 18.99
N THR A 318 -7.46 11.08 18.72
CA THR A 318 -8.39 12.17 19.10
C THR A 318 -8.47 12.46 20.61
N ASN A 319 -8.11 11.50 21.44
CA ASN A 319 -8.04 11.65 22.90
C ASN A 319 -6.69 12.22 23.40
N TYR A 320 -5.74 12.50 22.51
CA TYR A 320 -4.36 12.89 22.83
C TYR A 320 -4.05 14.33 22.37
N HIS A 321 -5.04 15.17 22.35
CA HIS A 321 -4.96 16.55 21.87
C HIS A 321 -4.69 17.57 22.98
N GLN A 322 -4.26 17.12 24.15
CA GLN A 322 -3.96 18.00 25.30
C GLN A 322 -2.51 18.48 25.28
#